data_98bc64d00dafa319fc9d65a3c0e67d00
#
_entry.id   98bc64d00dafa319fc9d65a3c0e67d00
#
_cell.length_a   1.000
_cell.length_b   1.000
_cell.length_c   1.000
_cell.angle_alpha   90.00
_cell.angle_beta   90.00
_cell.angle_gamma   90.00
#
_symmetry.space_group_name_H-M   'P 1'
#
loop_
_entity.id
_entity.type
_entity.pdbx_description
1 polymer ?
#
loop_
_entity_poly.entity_id
_entity_poly.type
_entity_poly.pdbx_seq_one_letter_code
_entity_poly.pdbx_strand_id
1 'polypeptide(L)'
;SLQAKPHSAPHFESITGKEKFLATVEKVKEYIRAGDVMQVVPGQRMVSDFDGEALQVYRALRHLNPSPYLFLVQGQTLTDQKPFHIVGSSPEILSRLENGIATVRPLAGTRPRGKTKEEDLALEQDLLADEKEIAEHLMLIDLGRNDVGRVSKIGKVQVTDRMVIERYSHVMHIVSNVQGEVRDDVDALDVFKATFPAGTLSGAPKIRAMEIIDEVEP
;
A
#
# COMPACT_ATOMS: atom_id res chain seq x y z
N SER A 1 -17.10 21.82 24.70
CA SER A 1 -15.96 21.12 25.33
C SER A 1 -16.27 19.62 25.31
N LEU A 2 -15.66 18.87 24.40
CA LEU A 2 -15.66 17.42 24.42
C LEU A 2 -14.78 16.98 25.59
N GLN A 3 -15.37 16.73 26.74
CA GLN A 3 -14.71 16.00 27.81
C GLN A 3 -14.60 14.54 27.34
N ALA A 4 -13.41 14.16 26.85
CA ALA A 4 -13.09 12.77 26.62
C ALA A 4 -13.15 12.05 27.96
N LYS A 5 -14.07 11.09 28.11
CA LYS A 5 -13.99 10.11 29.20
C LYS A 5 -12.68 9.36 29.04
N PRO A 6 -11.93 9.10 30.12
CA PRO A 6 -10.73 8.26 30.02
C PRO A 6 -11.19 6.85 29.62
N HIS A 7 -11.04 6.52 28.35
CA HIS A 7 -11.21 5.16 27.88
C HIS A 7 -9.95 4.38 28.26
N SER A 8 -10.13 3.16 28.77
CA SER A 8 -9.04 2.19 28.85
C SER A 8 -8.46 1.99 27.45
N ALA A 9 -7.15 1.79 27.34
CA ALA A 9 -6.55 1.47 26.06
C ALA A 9 -7.27 0.27 25.43
N PRO A 10 -7.63 0.32 24.14
CA PRO A 10 -8.32 -0.78 23.49
C PRO A 10 -7.44 -2.04 23.54
N HIS A 11 -8.06 -3.16 23.89
CA HIS A 11 -7.41 -4.45 23.81
C HIS A 11 -7.61 -5.00 22.39
N PHE A 12 -6.50 -5.28 21.69
CA PHE A 12 -6.52 -5.85 20.35
C PHE A 12 -6.21 -7.33 20.41
N GLU A 13 -7.06 -8.13 19.78
CA GLU A 13 -6.86 -9.56 19.62
C GLU A 13 -6.58 -9.90 18.16
N SER A 14 -5.59 -10.76 17.93
CA SER A 14 -5.31 -11.29 16.59
C SER A 14 -6.24 -12.47 16.30
N ILE A 15 -6.97 -12.41 15.18
CA ILE A 15 -7.82 -13.55 14.75
C ILE A 15 -6.96 -14.76 14.37
N THR A 16 -5.82 -14.53 13.74
CA THR A 16 -4.90 -15.59 13.32
C THR A 16 -4.10 -16.17 14.51
N GLY A 17 -3.74 -15.32 15.48
CA GLY A 17 -2.84 -15.65 16.57
C GLY A 17 -1.36 -15.59 16.14
N LYS A 18 -0.50 -15.28 17.11
CA LYS A 18 0.93 -15.04 16.86
C LYS A 18 1.65 -16.25 16.27
N GLU A 19 1.45 -17.43 16.85
CA GLU A 19 2.17 -18.65 16.44
C GLU A 19 1.82 -19.04 15.00
N LYS A 20 0.54 -19.02 14.64
CA LYS A 20 0.09 -19.31 13.28
C LYS A 20 0.62 -18.28 12.28
N PHE A 21 0.62 -16.99 12.63
CA PHE A 21 1.16 -15.95 11.78
C PHE A 21 2.68 -16.13 11.54
N LEU A 22 3.46 -16.47 12.58
CA LEU A 22 4.88 -16.76 12.43
C LEU A 22 5.12 -17.98 11.53
N ALA A 23 4.33 -19.05 11.67
CA ALA A 23 4.40 -20.21 10.80
C ALA A 23 4.07 -19.83 9.33
N THR A 24 3.08 -18.98 9.11
CA THR A 24 2.76 -18.43 7.78
C THR A 24 3.97 -17.71 7.19
N VAL A 25 4.63 -16.85 7.96
CA VAL A 25 5.83 -16.12 7.49
C VAL A 25 6.95 -17.10 7.08
N GLU A 26 7.21 -18.15 7.86
CA GLU A 26 8.24 -19.14 7.48
C GLU A 26 7.86 -19.90 6.22
N LYS A 27 6.60 -20.29 6.06
CA LYS A 27 6.09 -20.93 4.83
C LYS A 27 6.26 -20.03 3.60
N VAL A 28 5.95 -18.75 3.72
CA VAL A 28 6.15 -17.75 2.65
C VAL A 28 7.63 -17.61 2.28
N LYS A 29 8.53 -17.63 3.27
CA LYS A 29 9.98 -17.63 3.01
C LYS A 29 10.43 -18.85 2.21
N GLU A 30 9.80 -20.02 2.41
CA GLU A 30 10.08 -21.22 1.62
C GLU A 30 9.72 -21.02 0.15
N TYR A 31 8.58 -20.41 -0.16
CA TYR A 31 8.19 -20.04 -1.53
C TYR A 31 9.18 -19.08 -2.17
N ILE A 32 9.68 -18.10 -1.42
CA ILE A 32 10.73 -17.18 -1.90
C ILE A 32 12.02 -17.93 -2.20
N ARG A 33 12.47 -18.83 -1.31
CA ARG A 33 13.69 -19.66 -1.52
C ARG A 33 13.55 -20.60 -2.70
N ALA A 34 12.35 -21.12 -2.95
CA ALA A 34 12.03 -21.95 -4.10
C ALA A 34 12.00 -21.19 -5.43
N GLY A 35 11.94 -19.85 -5.40
CA GLY A 35 11.88 -19.01 -6.59
C GLY A 35 10.48 -18.80 -7.13
N ASP A 36 9.43 -19.16 -6.39
CA ASP A 36 8.03 -18.97 -6.78
C ASP A 36 7.66 -17.48 -6.82
N VAL A 37 8.17 -16.71 -5.86
CA VAL A 37 7.90 -15.28 -5.71
C VAL A 37 9.16 -14.55 -5.23
N MET A 38 9.22 -13.25 -5.48
CA MET A 38 10.25 -12.35 -4.92
C MET A 38 9.78 -11.73 -3.60
N GLN A 39 8.48 -11.45 -3.49
CA GLN A 39 7.85 -10.85 -2.31
C GLN A 39 6.42 -11.35 -2.16
N VAL A 40 5.99 -11.56 -0.91
CA VAL A 40 4.59 -11.78 -0.53
C VAL A 40 4.31 -11.01 0.75
N VAL A 41 3.15 -10.38 0.83
CA VAL A 41 2.72 -9.57 1.98
C VAL A 41 1.54 -10.27 2.66
N PRO A 42 1.77 -11.23 3.57
CA PRO A 42 0.69 -11.86 4.32
C PRO A 42 0.09 -10.87 5.33
N GLY A 43 -1.24 -10.87 5.44
CA GLY A 43 -1.98 -9.98 6.33
C GLY A 43 -2.23 -10.58 7.71
N GLN A 44 -2.51 -9.71 8.65
CA GLN A 44 -3.00 -10.07 9.97
C GLN A 44 -4.20 -9.18 10.34
N ARG A 45 -5.30 -9.82 10.76
CA ARG A 45 -6.49 -9.11 11.22
C ARG A 45 -6.49 -9.01 12.75
N MET A 46 -6.52 -7.77 13.23
CA MET A 46 -6.70 -7.45 14.65
C MET A 46 -8.13 -6.97 14.88
N VAL A 47 -8.72 -7.36 15.99
CA VAL A 47 -10.06 -6.94 16.40
C VAL A 47 -10.02 -6.34 17.79
N SER A 48 -10.91 -5.39 18.03
CA SER A 48 -11.13 -4.78 19.35
C SER A 48 -12.57 -4.33 19.45
N ASP A 49 -13.13 -4.36 20.67
CA ASP A 49 -14.40 -3.72 20.94
C ASP A 49 -14.28 -2.21 20.77
N PHE A 50 -15.28 -1.62 20.15
CA PHE A 50 -15.33 -0.18 19.89
C PHE A 50 -16.77 0.32 20.06
N ASP A 51 -16.97 1.21 21.01
CA ASP A 51 -18.26 1.81 21.36
C ASP A 51 -18.45 3.26 20.83
N GLY A 52 -17.48 3.72 20.03
CA GLY A 52 -17.49 5.06 19.45
C GLY A 52 -18.12 5.15 18.05
N GLU A 53 -18.16 6.34 17.52
CA GLU A 53 -18.61 6.59 16.15
C GLU A 53 -17.45 6.57 15.15
N ALA A 54 -17.66 5.98 13.98
CA ALA A 54 -16.64 5.93 12.91
C ALA A 54 -16.15 7.33 12.48
N LEU A 55 -17.03 8.34 12.54
CA LEU A 55 -16.64 9.73 12.25
C LEU A 55 -15.64 10.28 13.26
N GLN A 56 -15.69 9.85 14.53
CA GLN A 56 -14.69 10.24 15.53
C GLN A 56 -13.32 9.64 15.22
N VAL A 57 -13.28 8.38 14.78
CA VAL A 57 -12.05 7.74 14.31
C VAL A 57 -11.47 8.48 13.09
N TYR A 58 -12.31 8.81 12.11
CA TYR A 58 -11.89 9.61 10.95
C TYR A 58 -11.29 10.96 11.36
N ARG A 59 -11.94 11.68 12.28
CA ARG A 59 -11.44 12.97 12.79
C ARG A 59 -10.12 12.84 13.54
N ALA A 60 -9.96 11.77 14.32
CA ALA A 60 -8.72 11.48 15.02
C ALA A 60 -7.59 11.18 14.02
N LEU A 61 -7.81 10.32 13.03
CA LEU A 61 -6.84 10.02 11.96
C LEU A 61 -6.43 11.28 11.19
N ARG A 62 -7.39 12.13 10.83
CA ARG A 62 -7.12 13.39 10.15
C ARG A 62 -6.21 14.32 10.94
N HIS A 63 -6.28 14.27 12.27
CA HIS A 63 -5.43 15.09 13.13
C HIS A 63 -4.05 14.45 13.38
N LEU A 64 -4.02 13.14 13.60
CA LEU A 64 -2.80 12.42 13.95
C LEU A 64 -1.90 12.11 12.75
N ASN A 65 -2.52 11.75 11.63
CA ASN A 65 -1.82 11.32 10.43
C ASN A 65 -2.55 11.83 9.18
N PRO A 66 -2.49 13.14 8.89
CA PRO A 66 -3.09 13.69 7.69
C PRO A 66 -2.38 13.14 6.45
N SER A 67 -3.10 12.38 5.65
CA SER A 67 -2.62 11.84 4.38
C SER A 67 -3.45 12.39 3.21
N PRO A 68 -2.93 12.36 1.97
CA PRO A 68 -3.65 12.86 0.79
C PRO A 68 -5.00 12.18 0.57
N TYR A 69 -5.12 10.91 0.96
CA TYR A 69 -6.32 10.09 0.73
C TYR A 69 -6.93 9.63 2.05
N LEU A 70 -7.66 10.53 2.70
CA LEU A 70 -8.48 10.24 3.86
C LEU A 70 -9.89 9.89 3.41
N PHE A 71 -10.43 8.78 3.92
CA PHE A 71 -11.77 8.34 3.54
C PHE A 71 -12.56 7.78 4.72
N LEU A 72 -13.86 7.95 4.63
CA LEU A 72 -14.88 7.31 5.46
C LEU A 72 -15.96 6.76 4.53
N VAL A 73 -16.02 5.45 4.38
CA VAL A 73 -17.04 4.76 3.60
C VAL A 73 -18.06 4.16 4.54
N GLN A 74 -19.33 4.36 4.24
CA GLN A 74 -20.46 3.79 4.99
C GLN A 74 -21.28 2.92 4.06
N GLY A 75 -21.67 1.76 4.52
CA GLY A 75 -22.44 0.82 3.71
C GLY A 75 -23.18 -0.19 4.57
N GLN A 76 -23.80 -1.15 3.88
CA GLN A 76 -24.45 -2.30 4.49
C GLN A 76 -23.90 -3.57 3.83
N THR A 77 -23.71 -4.61 4.62
CA THR A 77 -23.33 -5.93 4.09
C THR A 77 -24.44 -6.47 3.20
N LEU A 78 -24.05 -7.18 2.13
CA LEU A 78 -25.02 -7.73 1.17
C LEU A 78 -25.84 -8.88 1.76
N THR A 79 -25.26 -9.61 2.70
CA THR A 79 -25.86 -10.84 3.25
C THR A 79 -26.90 -10.60 4.33
N ASP A 80 -26.59 -9.78 5.32
CA ASP A 80 -27.40 -9.58 6.52
C ASP A 80 -27.80 -8.10 6.77
N GLN A 81 -27.48 -7.23 5.79
CA GLN A 81 -27.82 -5.79 5.81
C GLN A 81 -27.28 -5.04 7.04
N LYS A 82 -26.25 -5.59 7.69
CA LYS A 82 -25.62 -4.90 8.82
C LYS A 82 -24.83 -3.69 8.35
N PRO A 83 -24.93 -2.56 9.05
CA PRO A 83 -24.12 -1.40 8.73
C PRO A 83 -22.64 -1.68 8.98
N PHE A 84 -21.79 -1.17 8.09
CA PHE A 84 -20.35 -1.17 8.29
C PHE A 84 -19.75 0.19 7.93
N HIS A 85 -18.58 0.47 8.47
CA HIS A 85 -17.80 1.65 8.17
C HIS A 85 -16.37 1.25 7.87
N ILE A 86 -15.77 1.87 6.84
CA ILE A 86 -14.35 1.75 6.55
C ILE A 86 -13.74 3.14 6.71
N VAL A 87 -12.77 3.26 7.59
CA VAL A 87 -12.06 4.52 7.85
C VAL A 87 -10.60 4.30 7.52
N GLY A 88 -10.02 5.17 6.72
CA GLY A 88 -8.62 5.02 6.33
C GLY A 88 -7.92 6.34 6.04
N SER A 89 -6.59 6.27 6.10
CA SER A 89 -5.66 7.34 5.78
C SER A 89 -4.52 6.74 4.97
N SER A 90 -4.50 6.99 3.65
CA SER A 90 -3.51 6.42 2.74
C SER A 90 -2.58 7.49 2.17
N PRO A 91 -1.26 7.29 2.19
CA PRO A 91 -0.30 8.18 1.56
C PRO A 91 -0.15 7.92 0.05
N GLU A 92 -0.58 6.77 -0.44
CA GLU A 92 -0.31 6.26 -1.79
C GLU A 92 -1.60 6.03 -2.57
N ILE A 93 -1.60 6.37 -3.85
CA ILE A 93 -2.67 6.02 -4.79
C ILE A 93 -2.52 4.56 -5.25
N LEU A 94 -3.61 3.85 -5.45
CA LEU A 94 -3.58 2.59 -6.19
C LEU A 94 -3.25 2.86 -7.68
N SER A 95 -4.05 3.69 -8.30
CA SER A 95 -3.87 4.15 -9.68
C SER A 95 -4.68 5.42 -9.93
N ARG A 96 -4.36 6.12 -11.01
CA ARG A 96 -5.09 7.28 -11.50
C ARG A 96 -5.26 7.20 -13.00
N LEU A 97 -6.46 7.47 -13.49
CA LEU A 97 -6.72 7.68 -14.91
C LEU A 97 -7.11 9.13 -15.13
N GLU A 98 -6.33 9.86 -15.91
CA GLU A 98 -6.55 11.26 -16.20
C GLU A 98 -6.10 11.56 -17.63
N ASN A 99 -6.96 12.17 -18.43
CA ASN A 99 -6.69 12.54 -19.83
C ASN A 99 -6.16 11.37 -20.69
N GLY A 100 -6.70 10.16 -20.48
CA GLY A 100 -6.26 8.97 -21.22
C GLY A 100 -4.92 8.39 -20.77
N ILE A 101 -4.36 8.86 -19.66
CA ILE A 101 -3.11 8.35 -19.07
C ILE A 101 -3.43 7.62 -17.76
N ALA A 102 -3.11 6.33 -17.72
CA ALA A 102 -3.09 5.56 -16.48
C ALA A 102 -1.74 5.77 -15.79
N THR A 103 -1.77 6.02 -14.48
CA THR A 103 -0.59 6.27 -13.66
C THR A 103 -0.63 5.39 -12.44
N VAL A 104 0.47 4.68 -12.15
CA VAL A 104 0.77 4.09 -10.84
C VAL A 104 2.04 4.71 -10.30
N ARG A 105 2.15 4.77 -8.98
CA ARG A 105 3.21 5.52 -8.34
C ARG A 105 3.82 4.71 -7.20
N PRO A 106 4.71 3.73 -7.54
CA PRO A 106 5.36 2.92 -6.53
C PRO A 106 6.19 3.79 -5.58
N LEU A 107 6.01 3.52 -4.31
CA LEU A 107 6.66 4.19 -3.20
C LEU A 107 7.28 3.11 -2.31
N ALA A 108 8.60 3.13 -2.14
CA ALA A 108 9.33 2.20 -1.30
C ALA A 108 10.61 2.83 -0.78
N GLY A 109 11.23 2.17 0.19
CA GLY A 109 12.39 2.71 0.88
C GLY A 109 12.02 3.88 1.79
N THR A 110 12.51 3.87 3.01
CA THR A 110 12.14 4.90 4.00
C THR A 110 13.33 5.28 4.85
N ARG A 111 13.52 6.59 5.04
CA ARG A 111 14.39 7.13 6.09
C ARG A 111 13.64 8.23 6.85
N PRO A 112 13.96 8.42 8.14
CA PRO A 112 13.42 9.57 8.88
C PRO A 112 13.95 10.88 8.29
N ARG A 113 13.29 11.98 8.61
CA ARG A 113 13.80 13.32 8.28
C ARG A 113 14.95 13.67 9.20
N GLY A 114 15.99 14.30 8.64
CA GLY A 114 17.10 14.86 9.39
C GLY A 114 16.70 16.07 10.23
N LYS A 115 17.36 16.28 11.35
CA LYS A 115 17.16 17.47 12.20
C LYS A 115 17.78 18.72 11.59
N THR A 116 18.82 18.55 10.77
CA THR A 116 19.47 19.61 10.00
C THR A 116 19.40 19.26 8.51
N LYS A 117 19.70 20.23 7.65
CA LYS A 117 19.74 20.03 6.21
C LYS A 117 20.85 19.04 5.80
N GLU A 118 21.98 19.10 6.49
CA GLU A 118 23.13 18.22 6.25
C GLU A 118 22.79 16.77 6.62
N GLU A 119 22.14 16.56 7.77
CA GLU A 119 21.66 15.25 8.21
C GLU A 119 20.60 14.69 7.25
N ASP A 120 19.67 15.52 6.78
CA ASP A 120 18.63 15.15 5.84
C ASP A 120 19.23 14.69 4.49
N LEU A 121 20.25 15.38 4.00
CA LEU A 121 21.00 14.99 2.79
C LEU A 121 21.81 13.71 2.99
N ALA A 122 22.41 13.51 4.15
CA ALA A 122 23.12 12.27 4.46
C ALA A 122 22.18 11.06 4.50
N LEU A 123 20.99 11.20 5.06
CA LEU A 123 19.95 10.17 5.08
C LEU A 123 19.41 9.87 3.67
N GLU A 124 19.28 10.86 2.80
CA GLU A 124 18.96 10.65 1.38
C GLU A 124 20.04 9.83 0.67
N GLN A 125 21.31 10.18 0.86
CA GLN A 125 22.42 9.44 0.26
C GLN A 125 22.47 7.99 0.77
N ASP A 126 22.27 7.78 2.08
CA ASP A 126 22.19 6.46 2.68
C ASP A 126 21.04 5.63 2.08
N LEU A 127 19.86 6.23 1.90
CA LEU A 127 18.71 5.57 1.28
C LEU A 127 18.99 5.17 -0.18
N LEU A 128 19.59 6.04 -0.97
CA LEU A 128 19.93 5.79 -2.38
C LEU A 128 21.12 4.82 -2.55
N ALA A 129 21.92 4.62 -1.52
CA ALA A 129 23.03 3.66 -1.51
C ALA A 129 22.62 2.28 -0.99
N ASP A 130 21.42 2.13 -0.44
CA ASP A 130 20.92 0.87 0.10
C ASP A 130 20.47 -0.07 -1.03
N GLU A 131 21.32 -1.05 -1.35
CA GLU A 131 21.08 -2.01 -2.45
C GLU A 131 19.76 -2.76 -2.31
N LYS A 132 19.33 -3.07 -1.08
CA LYS A 132 18.08 -3.77 -0.81
C LYS A 132 16.89 -2.89 -1.16
N GLU A 133 16.88 -1.64 -0.70
CA GLU A 133 15.80 -0.68 -0.98
C GLU A 133 15.69 -0.37 -2.47
N ILE A 134 16.84 -0.24 -3.16
CA ILE A 134 16.90 -0.05 -4.61
C ILE A 134 16.37 -1.28 -5.36
N ALA A 135 16.73 -2.50 -4.96
CA ALA A 135 16.25 -3.73 -5.58
C ALA A 135 14.73 -3.90 -5.40
N GLU A 136 14.21 -3.63 -4.20
CA GLU A 136 12.78 -3.64 -3.92
C GLU A 136 12.04 -2.61 -4.79
N HIS A 137 12.57 -1.40 -4.87
CA HIS A 137 11.96 -0.34 -5.66
C HIS A 137 11.94 -0.66 -7.18
N LEU A 138 13.00 -1.25 -7.71
CA LEU A 138 13.04 -1.75 -9.10
C LEU A 138 11.97 -2.81 -9.35
N MET A 139 11.79 -3.75 -8.44
CA MET A 139 10.73 -4.76 -8.51
C MET A 139 9.34 -4.11 -8.56
N LEU A 140 9.10 -3.09 -7.74
CA LEU A 140 7.82 -2.37 -7.74
C LEU A 140 7.60 -1.53 -9.00
N ILE A 141 8.64 -0.95 -9.59
CA ILE A 141 8.58 -0.29 -10.90
C ILE A 141 8.14 -1.31 -11.97
N ASP A 142 8.76 -2.47 -12.02
CA ASP A 142 8.43 -3.51 -13.00
C ASP A 142 7.01 -4.03 -12.81
N LEU A 143 6.56 -4.21 -11.57
CA LEU A 143 5.18 -4.55 -11.28
C LEU A 143 4.22 -3.47 -11.80
N GLY A 144 4.51 -2.20 -11.54
CA GLY A 144 3.72 -1.06 -12.03
C GLY A 144 3.68 -1.01 -13.57
N ARG A 145 4.80 -1.30 -14.23
CA ARG A 145 4.84 -1.41 -15.70
C ARG A 145 3.97 -2.54 -16.24
N ASN A 146 3.94 -3.69 -15.56
CA ASN A 146 3.06 -4.78 -15.91
C ASN A 146 1.58 -4.41 -15.73
N ASP A 147 1.22 -3.81 -14.59
CA ASP A 147 -0.14 -3.41 -14.30
C ASP A 147 -0.68 -2.39 -15.30
N VAL A 148 0.06 -1.31 -15.53
CA VAL A 148 -0.29 -0.26 -16.50
C VAL A 148 -0.28 -0.82 -17.94
N GLY A 149 0.65 -1.73 -18.23
CA GLY A 149 0.78 -2.36 -19.55
C GLY A 149 -0.46 -3.14 -20.00
N ARG A 150 -1.21 -3.70 -19.06
CA ARG A 150 -2.46 -4.44 -19.37
C ARG A 150 -3.53 -3.57 -20.03
N VAL A 151 -3.53 -2.30 -19.77
CA VAL A 151 -4.55 -1.35 -20.24
C VAL A 151 -4.01 -0.33 -21.24
N SER A 152 -2.70 -0.30 -21.46
CA SER A 152 -2.05 0.70 -22.32
C SER A 152 -1.94 0.24 -23.77
N LYS A 153 -1.80 1.22 -24.66
CA LYS A 153 -1.39 1.00 -26.06
C LYS A 153 0.02 0.43 -26.08
N ILE A 154 0.31 -0.44 -27.06
CA ILE A 154 1.62 -1.09 -27.20
C ILE A 154 2.73 -0.04 -27.34
N GLY A 155 3.81 -0.19 -26.56
CA GLY A 155 4.95 0.71 -26.56
C GLY A 155 4.74 2.08 -25.91
N LYS A 156 3.60 2.27 -25.21
CA LYS A 156 3.21 3.54 -24.58
C LYS A 156 3.35 3.56 -23.06
N VAL A 157 3.97 2.53 -22.47
CA VAL A 157 4.32 2.51 -21.04
C VAL A 157 5.71 3.08 -20.84
N GLN A 158 5.85 4.03 -19.93
CA GLN A 158 7.12 4.68 -19.60
C GLN A 158 7.24 4.98 -18.11
N VAL A 159 8.47 5.07 -17.63
CA VAL A 159 8.81 5.55 -16.29
C VAL A 159 9.21 7.02 -16.44
N THR A 160 8.37 7.94 -15.98
CA THR A 160 8.59 9.39 -16.16
C THR A 160 9.49 9.97 -15.07
N ASP A 161 9.28 9.55 -13.81
CA ASP A 161 10.16 9.84 -12.69
C ASP A 161 10.77 8.51 -12.21
N ARG A 162 12.07 8.47 -12.00
CA ARG A 162 12.73 7.25 -11.58
C ARG A 162 13.57 7.49 -10.33
N MET A 163 13.19 6.83 -9.23
CA MET A 163 13.94 6.84 -7.97
C MET A 163 14.21 8.25 -7.45
N VAL A 164 13.21 9.14 -7.50
CA VAL A 164 13.29 10.47 -6.90
C VAL A 164 13.00 10.39 -5.41
N ILE A 165 13.67 11.25 -4.63
CA ILE A 165 13.38 11.35 -3.19
C ILE A 165 12.27 12.35 -2.95
N GLU A 166 11.19 11.88 -2.34
CA GLU A 166 10.12 12.73 -1.83
C GLU A 166 10.18 12.85 -0.32
N ARG A 167 10.11 14.09 0.12
CA ARG A 167 10.18 14.45 1.53
C ARG A 167 8.80 14.77 2.07
N TYR A 168 8.41 14.00 3.08
CA TYR A 168 7.19 14.22 3.85
C TYR A 168 7.53 14.85 5.21
N SER A 169 6.53 15.07 6.06
CA SER A 169 6.74 15.73 7.35
C SER A 169 7.70 14.99 8.28
N HIS A 170 7.67 13.66 8.29
CA HIS A 170 8.44 12.85 9.25
C HIS A 170 9.41 11.86 8.59
N VAL A 171 9.21 11.57 7.30
CA VAL A 171 9.98 10.58 6.55
C VAL A 171 10.28 11.08 5.14
N MET A 172 11.25 10.44 4.48
CA MET A 172 11.47 10.52 3.04
C MET A 172 11.36 9.13 2.42
N HIS A 173 10.95 9.08 1.16
CA HIS A 173 10.77 7.83 0.41
C HIS A 173 11.42 7.94 -0.97
N ILE A 174 11.80 6.77 -1.53
CA ILE A 174 12.07 6.64 -2.95
C ILE A 174 10.73 6.49 -3.68
N VAL A 175 10.53 7.30 -4.69
CA VAL A 175 9.30 7.33 -5.49
C VAL A 175 9.65 7.23 -6.97
N SER A 176 8.84 6.48 -7.71
CA SER A 176 8.87 6.47 -9.17
C SER A 176 7.46 6.68 -9.72
N ASN A 177 7.38 7.08 -10.98
CA ASN A 177 6.12 7.32 -11.64
C ASN A 177 6.07 6.48 -12.93
N VAL A 178 5.10 5.58 -13.03
CA VAL A 178 4.87 4.73 -14.20
C VAL A 178 3.58 5.14 -14.86
N GLN A 179 3.65 5.49 -16.14
CA GLN A 179 2.53 5.98 -16.92
C GLN A 179 2.35 5.18 -18.20
N GLY A 180 1.09 5.10 -18.66
CA GLY A 180 0.75 4.51 -19.94
C GLY A 180 -0.45 5.17 -20.57
N GLU A 181 -0.36 5.43 -21.88
CA GLU A 181 -1.51 5.88 -22.67
C GLU A 181 -2.46 4.70 -22.82
N VAL A 182 -3.68 4.82 -22.24
CA VAL A 182 -4.67 3.73 -22.29
C VAL A 182 -5.25 3.54 -23.69
N ARG A 183 -5.66 2.29 -23.97
CA ARG A 183 -6.39 2.01 -25.22
C ARG A 183 -7.74 2.71 -25.19
N ASP A 184 -8.31 2.94 -26.37
CA ASP A 184 -9.57 3.69 -26.54
C ASP A 184 -10.81 2.93 -26.00
N ASP A 185 -10.68 1.61 -25.77
CA ASP A 185 -11.68 0.71 -25.21
C ASP A 185 -11.63 0.57 -23.68
N VAL A 186 -10.73 1.29 -23.00
CA VAL A 186 -10.45 1.17 -21.57
C VAL A 186 -11.07 2.33 -20.79
N ASP A 187 -11.78 2.00 -19.73
CA ASP A 187 -12.32 2.95 -18.76
C ASP A 187 -11.59 2.92 -17.40
N ALA A 188 -12.07 3.73 -16.44
CA ALA A 188 -11.48 3.81 -15.12
C ALA A 188 -11.61 2.50 -14.31
N LEU A 189 -12.68 1.73 -14.54
CA LEU A 189 -12.88 0.42 -13.88
C LEU A 189 -11.91 -0.62 -14.41
N ASP A 190 -11.57 -0.57 -15.69
CA ASP A 190 -10.58 -1.45 -16.30
C ASP A 190 -9.18 -1.15 -15.76
N VAL A 191 -8.83 0.14 -15.60
CA VAL A 191 -7.59 0.55 -14.94
C VAL A 191 -7.55 0.04 -13.51
N PHE A 192 -8.64 0.20 -12.75
CA PHE A 192 -8.74 -0.34 -11.40
C PHE A 192 -8.53 -1.86 -11.36
N LYS A 193 -9.23 -2.64 -12.21
CA LYS A 193 -9.07 -4.10 -12.29
C LYS A 193 -7.66 -4.53 -12.66
N ALA A 194 -6.98 -3.79 -13.54
CA ALA A 194 -5.62 -4.10 -13.97
C ALA A 194 -4.57 -3.85 -12.87
N THR A 195 -4.80 -2.86 -12.01
CA THR A 195 -3.83 -2.42 -10.99
C THR A 195 -4.09 -3.01 -9.61
N PHE A 196 -5.33 -3.39 -9.30
CA PHE A 196 -5.70 -3.96 -8.00
C PHE A 196 -5.28 -5.45 -7.88
N PRO A 197 -4.80 -5.88 -6.69
CA PRO A 197 -4.35 -5.05 -5.58
C PRO A 197 -2.99 -4.41 -5.85
N ALA A 198 -2.65 -3.37 -5.07
CA ALA A 198 -1.31 -2.76 -5.16
C ALA A 198 -0.22 -3.79 -4.85
N GLY A 199 0.91 -3.72 -5.57
CA GLY A 199 2.03 -4.63 -5.35
C GLY A 199 2.64 -4.53 -3.96
N THR A 200 2.64 -3.33 -3.39
CA THR A 200 3.06 -3.06 -2.00
C THR A 200 2.21 -3.76 -0.95
N LEU A 201 1.00 -4.22 -1.31
CA LEU A 201 0.06 -4.93 -0.42
C LEU A 201 -0.18 -6.39 -0.82
N SER A 202 0.43 -6.87 -1.89
CA SER A 202 0.29 -8.25 -2.37
C SER A 202 1.63 -8.95 -2.52
N GLY A 203 2.41 -8.55 -3.51
CA GLY A 203 3.73 -9.08 -3.79
C GLY A 203 4.04 -9.17 -5.27
N ALA A 204 5.15 -9.83 -5.59
CA ALA A 204 5.65 -9.97 -6.95
C ALA A 204 6.22 -11.37 -7.21
N PRO A 205 5.85 -12.05 -8.32
CA PRO A 205 4.80 -11.71 -9.29
C PRO A 205 3.40 -11.70 -8.66
N LYS A 206 2.56 -10.73 -9.01
CA LYS A 206 1.27 -10.44 -8.35
C LYS A 206 0.35 -11.66 -8.23
N ILE A 207 0.09 -12.35 -9.33
CA ILE A 207 -0.87 -13.47 -9.34
C ILE A 207 -0.39 -14.58 -8.41
N ARG A 208 0.88 -14.96 -8.51
CA ARG A 208 1.45 -16.00 -7.66
C ARG A 208 1.46 -15.60 -6.17
N ALA A 209 1.79 -14.36 -5.88
CA ALA A 209 1.73 -13.82 -4.52
C ALA A 209 0.31 -13.89 -3.95
N MET A 210 -0.71 -13.56 -4.74
CA MET A 210 -2.11 -13.66 -4.32
C MET A 210 -2.56 -15.11 -4.09
N GLU A 211 -2.14 -16.07 -4.93
CA GLU A 211 -2.41 -17.49 -4.72
C GLU A 211 -1.82 -17.99 -3.39
N ILE A 212 -0.59 -17.55 -3.08
CA ILE A 212 0.06 -17.90 -1.80
C ILE A 212 -0.67 -17.25 -0.62
N ILE A 213 -1.09 -15.99 -0.75
CA ILE A 213 -1.87 -15.30 0.29
C ILE A 213 -3.18 -16.07 0.55
N ASP A 214 -3.92 -16.44 -0.49
CA ASP A 214 -5.16 -17.22 -0.38
C ASP A 214 -4.95 -18.58 0.29
N GLU A 215 -3.79 -19.21 0.06
CA GLU A 215 -3.43 -20.49 0.69
C GLU A 215 -3.09 -20.35 2.19
N VAL A 216 -2.46 -19.25 2.60
CA VAL A 216 -1.91 -19.12 3.96
C VAL A 216 -2.74 -18.27 4.91
N GLU A 217 -3.58 -17.41 4.39
CA GLU A 217 -4.52 -16.62 5.20
C GLU A 217 -5.80 -17.42 5.51
N PRO A 218 -6.44 -17.20 6.68
CA PRO A 218 -7.65 -17.89 7.10
C PRO A 218 -8.92 -17.38 6.40
#